data_035e33246f4f35b516e4499f4ab3d55e
#
_entry.id   035e33246f4f35b516e4499f4ab3d55e
#
_cell.length_a   1.000
_cell.length_b   1.000
_cell.length_c   1.000
_cell.angle_alpha   90.00
_cell.angle_beta   90.00
_cell.angle_gamma   90.00
#
_symmetry.space_group_name_H-M   'P 1'
#
loop_
_entity.id
_entity.type
_entity.pdbx_description
1 polymer ?
#
loop_
_entity_poly.entity_id
_entity_poly.type
_entity_poly.pdbx_seq_one_letter_code
_entity_poly.pdbx_strand_id
1 'polypeptide(L)'
;MREPTAGGIIFRITPDQKDIEVLLIQDSKNRWTIPKGHVEPGETAKQTAIREINEETGLRKIKLSSWLGKIHFKYRRIDKLVLMTTQIYLVHALDPKETPVKEKWMNDIKWFHFSDALDVIEYEDIEKLMLIAKKRIRSGEI
;
A
#
# COMPACT_ATOMS: atom_id res chain seq x y z
N MET A 1 4.12 22.93 -5.78
CA MET A 1 5.22 21.96 -5.79
C MET A 1 4.67 20.55 -5.88
N ARG A 2 5.26 19.72 -6.73
CA ARG A 2 4.88 18.31 -6.88
C ARG A 2 5.96 17.42 -6.32
N GLU A 3 5.54 16.40 -5.56
CA GLU A 3 6.45 15.42 -5.00
C GLU A 3 6.06 14.03 -5.48
N PRO A 4 6.92 13.32 -6.23
CA PRO A 4 6.63 11.97 -6.67
C PRO A 4 6.79 10.97 -5.53
N THR A 5 5.77 10.14 -5.35
CA THR A 5 5.79 9.06 -4.36
C THR A 5 5.30 7.77 -5.01
N ALA A 6 5.55 6.65 -4.36
CA ALA A 6 5.06 5.36 -4.80
C ALA A 6 4.79 4.47 -3.60
N GLY A 7 3.87 3.56 -3.77
CA GLY A 7 3.52 2.62 -2.73
C GLY A 7 2.74 1.46 -3.29
N GLY A 8 2.18 0.64 -2.40
CA GLY A 8 1.52 -0.56 -2.84
C GLY A 8 0.33 -0.96 -1.97
N ILE A 9 -0.61 -1.61 -2.64
CA ILE A 9 -1.67 -2.36 -1.99
C ILE A 9 -1.16 -3.79 -1.91
N ILE A 10 -0.90 -4.25 -0.69
CA ILE A 10 -0.28 -5.54 -0.43
C ILE A 10 -1.36 -6.54 -0.06
N PHE A 11 -1.43 -7.62 -0.82
CA PHE A 11 -2.40 -8.67 -0.55
C PHE A 11 -1.71 -10.01 -0.33
N ARG A 12 -2.42 -10.91 0.33
CA ARG A 12 -2.09 -12.32 0.37
C ARG A 12 -3.37 -13.13 0.26
N ILE A 13 -3.21 -14.36 -0.21
CA ILE A 13 -4.31 -15.32 -0.27
C ILE A 13 -4.16 -16.21 0.94
N THR A 14 -5.26 -16.44 1.66
CA THR A 14 -5.23 -17.30 2.84
C THR A 14 -4.82 -18.74 2.47
N PRO A 15 -4.24 -19.52 3.42
CA PRO A 15 -3.77 -20.88 3.10
C PRO A 15 -4.85 -21.79 2.52
N ASP A 16 -6.12 -21.58 2.88
CA ASP A 16 -7.24 -22.34 2.32
C ASP A 16 -7.67 -21.85 0.93
N GLN A 17 -7.01 -20.77 0.43
CA GLN A 17 -7.25 -20.14 -0.86
C GLN A 17 -8.68 -19.58 -1.06
N LYS A 18 -9.41 -19.37 0.02
CA LYS A 18 -10.79 -18.87 -0.04
C LYS A 18 -10.88 -17.35 0.09
N ASP A 19 -9.95 -16.75 0.82
CA ASP A 19 -10.03 -15.34 1.15
C ASP A 19 -8.81 -14.56 0.71
N ILE A 20 -9.04 -13.27 0.48
CA ILE A 20 -7.99 -12.30 0.20
C ILE A 20 -7.85 -11.41 1.42
N GLU A 21 -6.60 -11.22 1.87
CA GLU A 21 -6.29 -10.29 2.94
C GLU A 21 -5.42 -9.17 2.41
N VAL A 22 -5.58 -7.99 2.98
CA VAL A 22 -4.83 -6.78 2.62
C VAL A 22 -4.11 -6.25 3.85
N LEU A 23 -2.84 -5.90 3.69
CA LEU A 23 -2.05 -5.31 4.77
C LEU A 23 -2.24 -3.81 4.81
N LEU A 24 -2.70 -3.31 5.94
CA LEU A 24 -2.83 -1.88 6.17
C LEU A 24 -1.97 -1.44 7.34
N ILE A 25 -1.52 -0.19 7.28
CA ILE A 25 -0.80 0.46 8.37
C ILE A 25 -1.68 1.56 8.95
N GLN A 26 -1.55 1.77 10.25
CA GLN A 26 -2.26 2.85 10.93
C GLN A 26 -1.28 3.94 11.29
N ASP A 27 -1.54 5.16 10.83
CA ASP A 27 -0.65 6.28 11.12
C ASP A 27 -0.86 6.85 12.53
N SER A 28 -0.09 7.85 12.90
CA SER A 28 -0.14 8.47 14.22
C SER A 28 -1.47 9.18 14.52
N LYS A 29 -2.28 9.39 13.50
CA LYS A 29 -3.62 10.00 13.64
C LYS A 29 -4.74 8.97 13.61
N ASN A 30 -4.39 7.70 13.81
CA ASN A 30 -5.32 6.56 13.82
C ASN A 30 -6.01 6.31 12.48
N ARG A 31 -5.40 6.71 11.37
CA ARG A 31 -5.96 6.49 10.05
C ARG A 31 -5.30 5.28 9.40
N TRP A 32 -6.13 4.39 8.87
CA TRP A 32 -5.64 3.23 8.12
C TRP A 32 -5.30 3.64 6.70
N THR A 33 -4.11 3.24 6.25
CA THR A 33 -3.59 3.60 4.94
C THR A 33 -2.64 2.50 4.43
N ILE A 34 -1.95 2.77 3.33
CA ILE A 34 -1.04 1.84 2.70
C ILE A 34 0.40 2.35 2.78
N PRO A 35 1.40 1.45 2.72
CA PRO A 35 2.80 1.87 2.67
C PRO A 35 3.10 2.68 1.41
N LYS A 36 3.80 3.78 1.58
CA LYS A 36 4.25 4.64 0.47
C LYS A 36 5.35 5.58 0.94
N GLY A 37 6.10 6.08 -0.01
CA GLY A 37 7.13 7.07 0.30
C GLY A 37 7.67 7.75 -0.94
N HIS A 38 8.59 8.66 -0.74
CA HIS A 38 9.14 9.49 -1.80
C HIS A 38 10.09 8.71 -2.71
N VAL A 39 9.99 8.99 -4.01
CA VAL A 39 10.92 8.46 -5.01
C VAL A 39 12.26 9.16 -4.82
N GLU A 40 13.31 8.38 -4.60
CA GLU A 40 14.66 8.91 -4.43
C GLU A 40 15.35 9.07 -5.77
N PRO A 41 16.41 9.95 -5.84
CA PRO A 41 17.16 10.12 -7.07
C PRO A 41 17.68 8.80 -7.63
N GLY A 42 17.46 8.58 -8.93
CA GLY A 42 17.88 7.35 -9.61
C GLY A 42 16.94 6.16 -9.44
N GLU A 43 15.88 6.32 -8.67
CA GLU A 43 14.91 5.27 -8.39
C GLU A 43 13.72 5.36 -9.34
N THR A 44 13.22 4.19 -9.78
CA THR A 44 11.93 4.15 -10.48
C THR A 44 10.81 4.07 -9.44
N ALA A 45 9.58 4.37 -9.85
CA ALA A 45 8.43 4.25 -8.96
C ALA A 45 8.26 2.81 -8.45
N LYS A 46 8.52 1.81 -9.29
CA LYS A 46 8.46 0.40 -8.87
C LYS A 46 9.49 0.09 -7.79
N GLN A 47 10.72 0.57 -7.97
CA GLN A 47 11.78 0.37 -6.99
C GLN A 47 11.43 1.05 -5.66
N THR A 48 10.86 2.25 -5.72
CA THR A 48 10.39 2.98 -4.55
C THR A 48 9.32 2.18 -3.80
N ALA A 49 8.32 1.67 -4.51
CA ALA A 49 7.25 0.90 -3.89
C ALA A 49 7.80 -0.31 -3.14
N ILE A 50 8.70 -1.07 -3.76
CA ILE A 50 9.31 -2.24 -3.11
C ILE A 50 10.15 -1.82 -1.91
N ARG A 51 10.97 -0.79 -2.05
CA ARG A 51 11.83 -0.31 -0.95
C ARG A 51 10.97 0.16 0.23
N GLU A 52 9.97 0.97 -0.02
CA GLU A 52 9.09 1.49 1.04
C GLU A 52 8.32 0.37 1.74
N ILE A 53 7.86 -0.63 1.00
CA ILE A 53 7.19 -1.78 1.60
C ILE A 53 8.16 -2.55 2.50
N ASN A 54 9.38 -2.81 2.02
CA ASN A 54 10.40 -3.48 2.84
C ASN A 54 10.70 -2.69 4.12
N GLU A 55 10.87 -1.37 4.00
CA GLU A 55 11.18 -0.51 5.14
C GLU A 55 10.02 -0.39 6.12
N GLU A 56 8.82 -0.14 5.62
CA GLU A 56 7.66 0.14 6.46
C GLU A 56 6.99 -1.10 7.05
N THR A 57 7.08 -2.24 6.38
CA THR A 57 6.39 -3.45 6.83
C THR A 57 7.33 -4.58 7.24
N GLY A 58 8.58 -4.52 6.83
CA GLY A 58 9.54 -5.61 7.05
C GLY A 58 9.35 -6.81 6.14
N LEU A 59 8.32 -6.83 5.29
CA LEU A 59 8.09 -7.94 4.38
C LEU A 59 9.17 -7.98 3.30
N ARG A 60 9.73 -9.17 3.07
CA ARG A 60 10.80 -9.38 2.10
C ARG A 60 10.36 -10.23 0.91
N LYS A 61 9.50 -11.20 1.15
CA LYS A 61 9.03 -12.13 0.11
C LYS A 61 7.80 -11.56 -0.56
N ILE A 62 8.02 -10.56 -1.39
CA ILE A 62 6.96 -9.85 -2.09
C ILE A 62 7.23 -9.87 -3.59
N LYS A 63 6.15 -9.83 -4.37
CA LYS A 63 6.21 -9.73 -5.82
C LYS A 63 5.33 -8.57 -6.26
N LEU A 64 5.94 -7.59 -6.93
CA LEU A 64 5.17 -6.51 -7.54
C LEU A 64 4.49 -7.06 -8.79
N SER A 65 3.15 -7.03 -8.80
CA SER A 65 2.36 -7.62 -9.88
C SER A 65 2.09 -6.63 -11.01
N SER A 66 1.40 -5.52 -10.70
CA SER A 66 1.01 -4.57 -11.74
C SER A 66 0.73 -3.20 -11.15
N TRP A 67 0.73 -2.20 -12.02
CA TRP A 67 0.33 -0.84 -11.66
C TRP A 67 -1.19 -0.76 -11.57
N LEU A 68 -1.70 -0.18 -10.47
CA LEU A 68 -3.13 -0.01 -10.25
C LEU A 68 -3.63 1.37 -10.66
N GLY A 69 -2.82 2.39 -10.47
CA GLY A 69 -3.21 3.75 -10.74
C GLY A 69 -2.39 4.74 -9.95
N LYS A 70 -2.78 5.99 -10.02
CA LYS A 70 -2.15 7.05 -9.26
C LYS A 70 -3.19 7.83 -8.48
N ILE A 71 -2.80 8.33 -7.32
CA ILE A 71 -3.66 9.18 -6.49
C ILE A 71 -2.90 10.44 -6.13
N HIS A 72 -3.66 11.49 -5.86
CA HIS A 72 -3.12 12.80 -5.54
C HIS A 72 -3.52 13.19 -4.14
N PHE A 73 -2.52 13.63 -3.36
CA PHE A 73 -2.74 14.19 -2.04
C PHE A 73 -2.29 15.64 -2.04
N LYS A 74 -3.05 16.48 -1.35
CA LYS A 74 -2.69 17.88 -1.16
C LYS A 74 -2.45 18.11 0.31
N TYR A 75 -1.35 18.82 0.64
CA TYR A 75 -1.12 19.24 2.01
C TYR A 75 -0.36 20.57 2.01
N ARG A 76 -0.46 21.27 3.13
CA ARG A 76 0.25 22.54 3.29
C ARG A 76 1.51 22.31 4.10
N ARG A 77 2.60 22.88 3.60
CA ARG A 77 3.88 22.92 4.29
C ARG A 77 4.27 24.40 4.41
N ILE A 78 4.20 24.92 5.63
CA ILE A 78 4.33 26.37 5.89
C ILE A 78 3.29 27.11 5.04
N ASP A 79 3.65 27.97 4.12
CA ASP A 79 2.72 28.70 3.27
C ASP A 79 2.61 28.13 1.85
N LYS A 80 3.05 26.89 1.66
CA LYS A 80 3.02 26.27 0.34
C LYS A 80 2.05 25.12 0.27
N LEU A 81 1.31 25.07 -0.85
CA LEU A 81 0.51 23.90 -1.18
C LEU A 81 1.39 22.89 -1.89
N VAL A 82 1.48 21.70 -1.33
CA VAL A 82 2.25 20.59 -1.92
C VAL A 82 1.29 19.57 -2.48
N LEU A 83 1.51 19.22 -3.74
CA LEU A 83 0.77 18.16 -4.41
C LEU A 83 1.64 16.91 -4.47
N MET A 84 1.23 15.88 -3.74
CA MET A 84 1.89 14.59 -3.76
C MET A 84 1.16 13.68 -4.73
N THR A 85 1.87 13.17 -5.74
CA THR A 85 1.32 12.19 -6.68
C THR A 85 1.93 10.85 -6.35
N THR A 86 1.07 9.88 -6.02
CA THR A 86 1.51 8.55 -5.58
C THR A 86 1.14 7.50 -6.62
N GLN A 87 2.14 6.81 -7.16
CA GLN A 87 1.94 5.66 -8.03
C GLN A 87 1.67 4.44 -7.16
N ILE A 88 0.56 3.76 -7.39
CA ILE A 88 0.13 2.62 -6.57
C ILE A 88 0.21 1.33 -7.36
N TYR A 89 0.89 0.35 -6.79
CA TYR A 89 1.09 -0.97 -7.39
C TYR A 89 0.38 -2.05 -6.59
N LEU A 90 -0.03 -3.09 -7.29
CA LEU A 90 -0.51 -4.32 -6.65
C LEU A 90 0.70 -5.17 -6.29
N VAL A 91 0.80 -5.56 -5.03
CA VAL A 91 1.94 -6.32 -4.51
C VAL A 91 1.46 -7.57 -3.79
N HIS A 92 2.03 -8.72 -4.17
CA HIS A 92 1.67 -10.01 -3.60
C HIS A 92 2.67 -10.42 -2.53
N ALA A 93 2.20 -10.62 -1.31
CA ALA A 93 3.00 -11.18 -0.23
C ALA A 93 2.99 -12.70 -0.38
N LEU A 94 4.14 -13.28 -0.73
CA LEU A 94 4.24 -14.67 -1.16
C LEU A 94 4.33 -15.67 -0.01
N ASP A 95 4.81 -15.24 1.15
CA ASP A 95 4.99 -16.13 2.30
C ASP A 95 3.96 -15.80 3.39
N PRO A 96 2.94 -16.67 3.60
CA PRO A 96 1.93 -16.42 4.62
C PRO A 96 2.48 -16.49 6.05
N LYS A 97 3.69 -17.00 6.23
CA LYS A 97 4.35 -17.07 7.54
C LYS A 97 5.15 -15.82 7.88
N GLU A 98 5.43 -14.99 6.88
CA GLU A 98 6.16 -13.76 7.11
C GLU A 98 5.30 -12.77 7.90
N THR A 99 5.80 -12.30 9.02
CA THR A 99 5.06 -11.40 9.92
C THR A 99 5.50 -9.96 9.68
N PRO A 100 4.56 -9.04 9.42
CA PRO A 100 4.91 -7.64 9.29
C PRO A 100 5.38 -7.06 10.61
N VAL A 101 6.31 -6.09 10.53
CA VAL A 101 6.91 -5.44 11.69
C VAL A 101 6.55 -3.96 11.66
N LYS A 102 5.94 -3.51 12.74
CA LYS A 102 5.50 -2.13 12.88
C LYS A 102 6.68 -1.19 13.11
N GLU A 103 6.72 -0.07 12.39
CA GLU A 103 7.65 1.01 12.66
C GLU A 103 7.18 1.86 13.84
N LYS A 104 8.11 2.60 14.45
CA LYS A 104 7.81 3.40 15.66
C LYS A 104 6.73 4.44 15.45
N TRP A 105 6.66 5.04 14.24
CA TRP A 105 5.69 6.09 13.95
C TRP A 105 4.28 5.57 13.70
N MET A 106 4.13 4.27 13.47
CA MET A 106 2.83 3.64 13.24
C MET A 106 2.17 3.28 14.56
N ASN A 107 0.87 3.47 14.63
CA ASN A 107 0.08 2.97 15.75
C ASN A 107 -0.14 1.48 15.64
N ASP A 108 -0.34 0.98 14.41
CA ASP A 108 -0.60 -0.44 14.20
C ASP A 108 -0.24 -0.85 12.76
N ILE A 109 -0.11 -2.15 12.54
CA ILE A 109 0.01 -2.77 11.23
C ILE A 109 -0.65 -4.14 11.31
N LYS A 110 -1.57 -4.43 10.39
CA LYS A 110 -2.19 -5.75 10.42
C LYS A 110 -2.85 -6.14 9.10
N TRP A 111 -3.04 -7.43 8.94
CA TRP A 111 -3.79 -8.00 7.84
C TRP A 111 -5.28 -7.90 8.12
N PHE A 112 -6.04 -7.46 7.14
CA PHE A 112 -7.50 -7.40 7.19
C PHE A 112 -8.07 -8.30 6.11
N HIS A 113 -9.21 -8.93 6.39
CA HIS A 113 -10.03 -9.45 5.30
C HIS A 113 -10.35 -8.32 4.35
N PHE A 114 -10.44 -8.62 3.07
CA PHE A 114 -10.60 -7.57 2.06
C PHE A 114 -11.81 -6.68 2.35
N SER A 115 -12.95 -7.28 2.72
CA SER A 115 -14.15 -6.49 3.04
C SER A 115 -13.96 -5.59 4.24
N ASP A 116 -13.25 -6.06 5.28
CA ASP A 116 -12.97 -5.25 6.46
C ASP A 116 -12.00 -4.12 6.13
N ALA A 117 -11.04 -4.36 5.25
CA ALA A 117 -10.11 -3.33 4.80
C ALA A 117 -10.85 -2.19 4.11
N LEU A 118 -11.85 -2.50 3.28
CA LEU A 118 -12.67 -1.48 2.63
C LEU A 118 -13.45 -0.63 3.64
N ASP A 119 -13.86 -1.22 4.76
CA ASP A 119 -14.62 -0.51 5.78
C ASP A 119 -13.75 0.46 6.61
N VAL A 120 -12.48 0.13 6.80
CA VAL A 120 -11.61 0.94 7.66
C VAL A 120 -10.75 1.95 6.91
N ILE A 121 -10.53 1.76 5.61
CA ILE A 121 -9.73 2.70 4.82
C ILE A 121 -10.47 4.03 4.69
N GLU A 122 -9.79 5.13 5.02
CA GLU A 122 -10.45 6.45 5.04
C GLU A 122 -10.28 7.22 3.73
N TYR A 123 -9.44 6.73 2.83
CA TYR A 123 -9.13 7.42 1.58
C TYR A 123 -9.91 6.78 0.44
N GLU A 124 -10.89 7.53 -0.07
CA GLU A 124 -11.77 7.06 -1.13
C GLU A 124 -11.01 6.64 -2.39
N ASP A 125 -9.95 7.36 -2.74
CA ASP A 125 -9.14 7.02 -3.90
C ASP A 125 -8.41 5.69 -3.74
N ILE A 126 -7.95 5.40 -2.52
CA ILE A 126 -7.32 4.10 -2.23
C ILE A 126 -8.36 2.99 -2.30
N GLU A 127 -9.55 3.23 -1.77
CA GLU A 127 -10.65 2.28 -1.82
C GLU A 127 -10.98 1.88 -3.27
N LYS A 128 -11.02 2.85 -4.17
CA LYS A 128 -11.26 2.59 -5.60
C LYS A 128 -10.19 1.68 -6.19
N LEU A 129 -8.93 1.93 -5.87
CA LEU A 129 -7.82 1.09 -6.35
C LEU A 129 -7.85 -0.31 -5.72
N MET A 130 -8.31 -0.43 -4.49
CA MET A 130 -8.48 -1.73 -3.83
C MET A 130 -9.53 -2.57 -4.56
N LEU A 131 -10.60 -1.96 -5.04
CA LEU A 131 -11.63 -2.66 -5.81
C LEU A 131 -11.08 -3.17 -7.15
N ILE A 132 -10.23 -2.37 -7.80
CA ILE A 132 -9.53 -2.79 -9.02
C ILE A 132 -8.59 -3.96 -8.70
N ALA A 133 -7.87 -3.87 -7.60
CA ALA A 133 -6.96 -4.92 -7.14
C ALA A 133 -7.70 -6.25 -6.95
N LYS A 134 -8.84 -6.22 -6.26
CA LYS A 134 -9.67 -7.41 -6.04
C LYS A 134 -10.06 -8.09 -7.35
N LYS A 135 -10.46 -7.28 -8.33
CA LYS A 135 -10.86 -7.78 -9.64
C LYS A 135 -9.71 -8.52 -10.32
N ARG A 136 -8.51 -7.95 -10.29
CA ARG A 136 -7.32 -8.57 -10.87
C ARG A 136 -6.91 -9.84 -10.16
N ILE A 137 -6.96 -9.84 -8.83
CA ILE A 137 -6.62 -11.03 -8.03
C ILE A 137 -7.58 -12.17 -8.39
N ARG A 138 -8.87 -11.90 -8.46
CA ARG A 138 -9.89 -12.92 -8.77
C ARG A 138 -9.79 -13.44 -10.19
N SER A 139 -9.31 -12.63 -11.13
CA SER A 139 -9.11 -13.09 -12.52
C SER A 139 -7.75 -13.74 -12.74
N GLY A 140 -6.91 -13.84 -11.71
CA GLY A 140 -5.59 -14.45 -11.82
C GLY A 140 -4.50 -13.56 -12.42
N GLU A 141 -4.74 -12.27 -12.52
CA GLU A 141 -3.78 -11.30 -13.06
C GLU A 141 -2.78 -10.84 -12.01
N ILE A 142 -2.08 -11.80 -11.41
CA ILE A 142 -1.11 -11.53 -10.33
C ILE A 142 0.24 -12.19 -10.56
#